data_1b24f3dc9e3cbc07f0ecb51e4320f7a5
#
_entry.id   1b24f3dc9e3cbc07f0ecb51e4320f7a5
#
_cell.length_a   1.000
_cell.length_b   1.000
_cell.length_c   1.000
_cell.angle_alpha   90.00
_cell.angle_beta   90.00
_cell.angle_gamma   90.00
#
_symmetry.space_group_name_H-M   'P 1'
#
loop_
_entity.id
_entity.type
_entity.pdbx_description
1 polymer ?
#
loop_
_entity_poly.entity_id
_entity_poly.type
_entity_poly.pdbx_seq_one_letter_code
_entity_poly.pdbx_strand_id
1 'polypeptide(L)'
;EDAPVTVENFLTYVDDGFYDGTVFHRVIPGFVIQGGGFDAELTRQPTRDPIVNEADNGLKNGRGTLSMARTQVRDSATSQFFVNLADNAFLDHGERDFGYAVFARVIDGMGVIDRIAAGETGRRNGMADVPVELVVVEQARRVDGE
;
A
#
# COMPACT_ATOMS: atom_id res chain seq x y z
N GLU A 1 -4.00 -1.99 16.55
CA GLU A 1 -4.60 -1.28 17.70
C GLU A 1 -4.63 0.23 17.47
N ASP A 2 -3.55 0.75 16.87
CA ASP A 2 -3.40 2.20 16.71
C ASP A 2 -4.03 2.74 15.45
N ALA A 3 -4.54 1.85 14.59
CA ALA A 3 -5.21 2.23 13.35
C ALA A 3 -6.44 1.35 13.12
N PRO A 4 -7.40 1.37 14.04
CA PRO A 4 -8.50 0.40 14.01
C PRO A 4 -9.38 0.49 12.76
N VAL A 5 -9.68 1.70 12.29
CA VAL A 5 -10.52 1.87 11.10
C VAL A 5 -9.77 1.40 9.87
N THR A 6 -8.49 1.76 9.76
CA THR A 6 -7.65 1.39 8.61
C THR A 6 -7.44 -0.12 8.56
N VAL A 7 -7.14 -0.75 9.69
CA VAL A 7 -6.94 -2.20 9.75
C VAL A 7 -8.23 -2.93 9.37
N GLU A 8 -9.36 -2.52 9.91
CA GLU A 8 -10.64 -3.15 9.57
C GLU A 8 -10.95 -3.02 8.09
N ASN A 9 -10.71 -1.85 7.52
CA ASN A 9 -10.89 -1.60 6.09
C ASN A 9 -10.03 -2.53 5.25
N PHE A 10 -8.74 -2.61 5.57
CA PHE A 10 -7.80 -3.48 4.85
C PHE A 10 -8.23 -4.94 4.94
N LEU A 11 -8.57 -5.40 6.14
CA LEU A 11 -8.97 -6.79 6.35
C LEU A 11 -10.29 -7.12 5.67
N THR A 12 -11.20 -6.16 5.56
CA THR A 12 -12.44 -6.35 4.81
C THR A 12 -12.15 -6.63 3.34
N TYR A 13 -11.21 -5.86 2.73
CA TYR A 13 -10.80 -6.13 1.35
C TYR A 13 -10.13 -7.49 1.23
N VAL A 14 -9.30 -7.86 2.21
CA VAL A 14 -8.64 -9.18 2.22
C VAL A 14 -9.69 -10.30 2.25
N ASP A 15 -10.66 -10.19 3.15
CA ASP A 15 -11.70 -11.22 3.32
C ASP A 15 -12.59 -11.33 2.09
N ASP A 16 -12.81 -10.24 1.39
CA ASP A 16 -13.63 -10.23 0.17
C ASP A 16 -12.88 -10.75 -1.06
N GLY A 17 -11.59 -11.07 -0.92
CA GLY A 17 -10.77 -11.50 -2.07
C GLY A 17 -10.45 -10.38 -3.03
N PHE A 18 -10.61 -9.14 -2.60
CA PHE A 18 -10.41 -7.97 -3.46
C PHE A 18 -8.98 -7.88 -4.00
N TYR A 19 -8.01 -8.18 -3.15
CA TYR A 19 -6.60 -8.03 -3.53
C TYR A 19 -6.09 -9.16 -4.42
N ASP A 20 -6.82 -10.27 -4.50
CA ASP A 20 -6.40 -11.39 -5.33
C ASP A 20 -6.41 -10.96 -6.79
N GLY A 21 -5.28 -11.11 -7.46
CA GLY A 21 -5.14 -10.69 -8.86
C GLY A 21 -4.77 -9.24 -9.06
N THR A 22 -4.65 -8.45 -8.00
CA THR A 22 -4.19 -7.06 -8.12
C THR A 22 -2.67 -7.03 -8.22
N VAL A 23 -2.14 -5.92 -8.73
CA VAL A 23 -0.70 -5.79 -8.97
C VAL A 23 -0.10 -4.64 -8.18
N PHE A 24 1.22 -4.70 -7.99
CA PHE A 24 1.98 -3.54 -7.53
C PHE A 24 2.26 -2.68 -8.76
N HIS A 25 1.42 -1.69 -8.97
CA HIS A 25 1.44 -0.87 -10.17
C HIS A 25 2.44 0.30 -10.12
N ARG A 26 3.04 0.53 -8.97
CA ARG A 26 3.99 1.63 -8.79
C ARG A 26 5.13 1.18 -7.89
N VAL A 27 6.35 1.20 -8.44
CA VAL A 27 7.54 0.77 -7.72
C VAL A 27 8.62 1.83 -7.90
N ILE A 28 9.05 2.42 -6.80
CA ILE A 28 10.11 3.42 -6.80
C ILE A 28 11.19 2.95 -5.83
N PRO A 29 12.34 2.46 -6.34
CA PRO A 29 13.42 1.96 -5.48
C PRO A 29 13.84 3.00 -4.44
N GLY A 30 14.07 2.54 -3.23
CA GLY A 30 14.48 3.41 -2.13
C GLY A 30 13.36 4.25 -1.54
N PHE A 31 12.14 4.09 -2.04
CA PHE A 31 10.98 4.85 -1.57
C PHE A 31 9.84 3.90 -1.17
N VAL A 32 9.05 3.43 -2.14
CA VAL A 32 7.89 2.59 -1.85
C VAL A 32 7.61 1.60 -2.98
N ILE A 33 6.86 0.53 -2.67
CA ILE A 33 6.10 -0.23 -3.65
C ILE A 33 4.62 -0.06 -3.29
N GLN A 34 3.78 0.21 -4.28
CA GLN A 34 2.37 0.53 -4.08
C GLN A 34 1.49 -0.39 -4.91
N GLY A 35 0.41 -0.87 -4.32
CA GLY A 35 -0.51 -1.76 -5.00
C GLY A 35 -1.90 -1.74 -4.40
N GLY A 36 -2.71 -2.72 -4.80
CA GLY A 36 -4.03 -2.90 -4.23
C GLY A 36 -5.15 -2.13 -4.90
N GLY A 37 -4.93 -1.59 -6.12
CA GLY A 37 -5.97 -0.83 -6.80
C GLY A 37 -6.21 -1.19 -8.26
N PHE A 38 -5.29 -1.92 -8.88
CA PHE A 38 -5.36 -2.26 -10.31
C PHE A 38 -5.16 -3.75 -10.52
N ASP A 39 -5.84 -4.31 -11.53
CA ASP A 39 -5.63 -5.71 -11.89
C ASP A 39 -4.44 -5.85 -12.87
N ALA A 40 -4.20 -7.07 -13.35
CA ALA A 40 -3.06 -7.35 -14.23
C ALA A 40 -3.16 -6.66 -15.60
N GLU A 41 -4.34 -6.15 -15.96
CA GLU A 41 -4.52 -5.36 -17.16
C GLU A 41 -4.44 -3.87 -16.88
N LEU A 42 -4.08 -3.51 -15.65
CA LEU A 42 -3.99 -2.13 -15.16
C LEU A 42 -5.32 -1.41 -15.20
N THR A 43 -6.41 -2.16 -15.00
CA THR A 43 -7.75 -1.62 -14.86
C THR A 43 -8.02 -1.36 -13.39
N ARG A 44 -8.48 -0.14 -13.08
CA ARG A 44 -8.79 0.25 -11.71
C ARG A 44 -9.99 -0.54 -11.21
N GLN A 45 -9.87 -1.11 -10.02
CA GLN A 45 -10.94 -1.89 -9.41
C GLN A 45 -11.90 -1.01 -8.62
N PRO A 46 -13.21 -1.28 -8.65
CA PRO A 46 -14.17 -0.52 -7.85
C PRO A 46 -13.93 -0.75 -6.36
N THR A 47 -14.07 0.31 -5.57
CA THR A 47 -13.75 0.28 -4.14
C THR A 47 -14.96 0.62 -3.29
N ARG A 48 -14.81 0.37 -1.99
CA ARG A 48 -15.75 0.84 -0.98
C ARG A 48 -15.53 2.34 -0.75
N ASP A 49 -16.34 2.92 0.13
CA ASP A 49 -16.22 4.34 0.46
C ASP A 49 -14.87 4.64 1.13
N PRO A 50 -14.36 5.86 0.96
CA PRO A 50 -13.13 6.26 1.64
C PRO A 50 -13.26 6.22 3.16
N ILE A 51 -12.12 6.10 3.84
CA ILE A 51 -12.07 6.05 5.30
C ILE A 51 -11.33 7.27 5.86
N VAL A 52 -11.53 7.50 7.15
CA VAL A 52 -10.83 8.56 7.87
C VAL A 52 -9.34 8.26 7.89
N ASN A 53 -8.53 9.31 7.80
CA ASN A 53 -7.09 9.20 7.86
C ASN A 53 -6.62 9.13 9.32
N GLU A 54 -5.99 8.02 9.67
CA GLU A 54 -5.52 7.78 11.04
C GLU A 54 -4.02 8.05 11.19
N ALA A 55 -3.44 8.89 10.32
CA ALA A 55 -2.00 9.17 10.36
C ALA A 55 -1.55 9.83 11.66
N ASP A 56 -2.46 10.43 12.40
CA ASP A 56 -2.18 11.07 13.69
C ASP A 56 -2.09 10.08 14.86
N ASN A 57 -1.89 8.79 14.55
CA ASN A 57 -1.83 7.72 15.56
C ASN A 57 -0.45 7.54 16.19
N GLY A 58 0.53 8.34 15.81
CA GLY A 58 1.87 8.26 16.38
C GLY A 58 2.80 7.27 15.70
N LEU A 59 2.31 6.50 14.73
CA LEU A 59 3.14 5.53 14.01
C LEU A 59 3.90 6.23 12.89
N LYS A 60 5.12 5.76 12.62
CA LYS A 60 6.01 6.37 11.64
C LYS A 60 6.13 5.51 10.39
N ASN A 61 6.32 6.18 9.24
CA ASN A 61 6.52 5.53 7.94
C ASN A 61 7.95 5.02 7.81
N GLY A 62 8.32 4.08 8.67
CA GLY A 62 9.63 3.47 8.66
C GLY A 62 9.72 2.32 7.67
N ARG A 63 10.95 1.91 7.35
CA ARG A 63 11.17 0.78 6.43
C ARG A 63 10.42 -0.46 6.92
N GLY A 64 9.68 -1.08 6.01
CA GLY A 64 8.92 -2.30 6.29
C GLY A 64 7.51 -2.06 6.80
N THR A 65 7.09 -0.81 6.98
CA THR A 65 5.71 -0.52 7.37
C THR A 65 4.81 -0.40 6.16
N LEU A 66 3.53 -0.69 6.35
CA LEU A 66 2.49 -0.52 5.35
C LEU A 66 1.65 0.69 5.71
N SER A 67 1.38 1.54 4.72
CA SER A 67 0.56 2.72 4.89
C SER A 67 -0.47 2.80 3.77
N MET A 68 -1.56 3.53 4.03
CA MET A 68 -2.61 3.70 3.02
C MET A 68 -2.24 4.81 2.04
N ALA A 69 -2.29 4.47 0.76
CA ALA A 69 -2.20 5.48 -0.30
C ALA A 69 -3.53 6.25 -0.34
N ARG A 70 -3.44 7.51 -0.77
CA ARG A 70 -4.61 8.38 -0.87
C ARG A 70 -4.34 9.49 -1.88
N THR A 71 -5.39 10.21 -2.24
CA THR A 71 -5.24 11.43 -3.03
C THR A 71 -4.83 12.58 -2.09
N GLN A 72 -4.84 13.80 -2.58
CA GLN A 72 -4.51 14.95 -1.75
C GLN A 72 -5.60 15.28 -0.74
N VAL A 73 -6.81 14.72 -0.91
CA VAL A 73 -7.87 14.84 0.08
C VAL A 73 -7.50 13.97 1.27
N ARG A 74 -7.54 14.56 2.47
CA ARG A 74 -7.05 13.89 3.68
C ARG A 74 -7.71 12.53 3.92
N ASP A 75 -9.04 12.46 3.82
CA ASP A 75 -9.82 11.25 4.12
C ASP A 75 -10.30 10.59 2.83
N SER A 76 -9.36 10.28 1.93
CA SER A 76 -9.69 9.71 0.62
C SER A 76 -9.16 8.29 0.40
N ALA A 77 -8.54 7.68 1.39
CA ALA A 77 -7.99 6.33 1.24
C ALA A 77 -9.11 5.30 1.06
N THR A 78 -8.89 4.36 0.14
CA THR A 78 -9.82 3.26 -0.11
C THR A 78 -9.12 1.91 0.00
N SER A 79 -8.55 1.41 -1.09
CA SER A 79 -7.95 0.07 -1.11
C SER A 79 -6.44 0.07 -1.29
N GLN A 80 -5.86 1.09 -1.92
CA GLN A 80 -4.45 1.07 -2.25
C GLN A 80 -3.58 1.30 -1.03
N PHE A 81 -2.49 0.58 -0.98
CA PHE A 81 -1.52 0.67 0.10
C PHE A 81 -0.12 0.67 -0.48
N PHE A 82 0.85 1.04 0.34
CA PHE A 82 2.26 0.96 -0.07
C PHE A 82 3.11 0.42 1.08
N VAL A 83 4.22 -0.20 0.71
CA VAL A 83 5.23 -0.65 1.65
C VAL A 83 6.38 0.33 1.59
N ASN A 84 6.78 0.85 2.74
CA ASN A 84 7.91 1.76 2.81
C ASN A 84 9.22 0.99 2.68
N LEU A 85 10.06 1.39 1.73
CA LEU A 85 11.36 0.76 1.47
C LEU A 85 12.48 1.42 2.27
N ALA A 86 12.19 2.56 2.86
CA ALA A 86 13.12 3.35 3.66
C ALA A 86 12.34 4.08 4.75
N ASP A 87 13.04 4.77 5.62
CA ASP A 87 12.39 5.61 6.62
C ASP A 87 11.95 6.91 5.94
N ASN A 88 10.68 6.95 5.55
CA ASN A 88 10.11 8.05 4.79
C ASN A 88 9.44 9.06 5.73
N ALA A 89 10.24 9.74 6.53
CA ALA A 89 9.74 10.63 7.58
C ALA A 89 8.83 11.74 7.04
N PHE A 90 9.04 12.16 5.79
CA PHE A 90 8.20 13.22 5.22
C PHE A 90 6.76 12.78 4.97
N LEU A 91 6.48 11.48 5.08
CA LEU A 91 5.11 10.96 4.97
C LEU A 91 4.41 10.89 6.33
N ASP A 92 5.11 11.19 7.41
CA ASP A 92 4.55 11.14 8.75
C ASP A 92 3.62 12.31 9.00
N HIS A 93 2.68 12.12 9.92
CA HIS A 93 1.73 13.16 10.28
C HIS A 93 2.46 14.42 10.74
N GLY A 94 2.09 15.55 10.14
CA GLY A 94 2.59 16.85 10.56
C GLY A 94 3.93 17.25 9.96
N GLU A 95 4.59 16.39 9.19
CA GLU A 95 5.88 16.75 8.58
C GLU A 95 5.69 17.64 7.36
N ARG A 96 4.82 17.25 6.44
CA ARG A 96 4.55 17.97 5.21
C ARG A 96 3.05 18.29 5.10
N ASP A 97 2.22 17.35 5.50
CA ASP A 97 0.77 17.47 5.49
C ASP A 97 0.21 16.58 6.62
N PHE A 98 -1.05 16.19 6.54
CA PHE A 98 -1.64 15.30 7.55
C PHE A 98 -0.93 13.96 7.61
N GLY A 99 -0.32 13.53 6.51
CA GLY A 99 0.46 12.32 6.44
C GLY A 99 -0.32 11.12 5.93
N TYR A 100 0.34 9.96 5.97
CA TYR A 100 -0.18 8.69 5.48
C TYR A 100 -0.26 7.70 6.65
N ALA A 101 -1.42 7.10 6.84
CA ALA A 101 -1.69 6.27 8.00
C ALA A 101 -0.95 4.94 7.93
N VAL A 102 -0.03 4.73 8.85
CA VAL A 102 0.65 3.44 9.04
C VAL A 102 -0.30 2.52 9.79
N PHE A 103 -0.52 1.31 9.28
CA PHE A 103 -1.46 0.38 9.90
C PHE A 103 -0.91 -1.04 10.06
N ALA A 104 0.26 -1.34 9.50
CA ALA A 104 0.82 -2.68 9.55
C ALA A 104 2.33 -2.63 9.32
N ARG A 105 2.98 -3.77 9.53
CA ARG A 105 4.40 -3.91 9.22
C ARG A 105 4.66 -5.30 8.69
N VAL A 106 5.71 -5.43 7.89
CA VAL A 106 6.15 -6.71 7.35
C VAL A 106 6.91 -7.46 8.44
N ILE A 107 6.48 -8.67 8.76
CA ILE A 107 7.16 -9.51 9.76
C ILE A 107 7.99 -10.60 9.10
N ASP A 108 7.77 -10.86 7.80
CA ASP A 108 8.51 -11.86 7.05
C ASP A 108 8.40 -11.52 5.56
N GLY A 109 9.45 -11.79 4.79
CA GLY A 109 9.40 -11.58 3.34
C GLY A 109 9.93 -10.25 2.83
N MET A 110 10.61 -9.46 3.64
CA MET A 110 11.20 -8.20 3.13
C MET A 110 12.15 -8.44 1.96
N GLY A 111 12.82 -9.60 1.92
CA GLY A 111 13.69 -9.93 0.80
C GLY A 111 12.93 -10.02 -0.51
N VAL A 112 11.69 -10.52 -0.49
CA VAL A 112 10.83 -10.56 -1.67
C VAL A 112 10.47 -9.14 -2.10
N ILE A 113 10.13 -8.30 -1.14
CA ILE A 113 9.77 -6.89 -1.41
C ILE A 113 10.97 -6.16 -2.00
N ASP A 114 12.17 -6.39 -1.48
CA ASP A 114 13.37 -5.76 -2.02
C ASP A 114 13.65 -6.23 -3.45
N ARG A 115 13.34 -7.49 -3.78
CA ARG A 115 13.49 -7.98 -5.15
C ARG A 115 12.48 -7.33 -6.10
N ILE A 116 11.26 -7.09 -5.62
CA ILE A 116 10.25 -6.35 -6.40
C ILE A 116 10.77 -4.94 -6.68
N ALA A 117 11.35 -4.30 -5.66
CA ALA A 117 11.84 -2.94 -5.77
C ALA A 117 13.03 -2.82 -6.74
N ALA A 118 13.78 -3.89 -6.91
CA ALA A 118 14.95 -3.90 -7.81
C ALA A 118 14.57 -4.15 -9.26
N GLY A 119 13.32 -4.48 -9.55
CA GLY A 119 12.88 -4.77 -10.92
C GLY A 119 12.81 -3.53 -11.79
N GLU A 120 12.89 -3.75 -13.09
CA GLU A 120 12.83 -2.67 -14.08
C GLU A 120 11.42 -2.10 -14.15
N THR A 121 11.29 -0.78 -14.28
CA THR A 121 10.02 -0.10 -14.38
C THR A 121 9.97 0.78 -15.63
N GLY A 122 8.76 1.21 -16.00
CA GLY A 122 8.55 2.08 -17.14
C GLY A 122 7.15 2.67 -17.10
N ARG A 123 6.77 3.34 -18.20
CA ARG A 123 5.43 3.92 -18.30
C ARG A 123 4.49 2.95 -18.99
N ARG A 124 3.29 2.79 -18.44
CA ARG A 124 2.22 1.99 -19.05
C ARG A 124 0.89 2.65 -18.72
N ASN A 125 0.00 2.71 -19.69
CA ASN A 125 -1.36 3.26 -19.52
C ASN A 125 -1.35 4.64 -18.87
N GLY A 126 -0.35 5.46 -19.22
CA GLY A 126 -0.23 6.82 -18.67
C GLY A 126 0.34 6.91 -17.27
N MET A 127 0.71 5.78 -16.67
CA MET A 127 1.29 5.74 -15.33
C MET A 127 2.80 5.53 -15.39
N ALA A 128 3.52 6.25 -14.53
CA ALA A 128 4.98 6.11 -14.39
C ALA A 128 5.30 5.04 -13.36
N ASP A 129 6.53 4.51 -13.42
CA ASP A 129 7.09 3.61 -12.40
C ASP A 129 6.33 2.29 -12.29
N VAL A 130 5.77 1.81 -13.40
CA VAL A 130 5.08 0.53 -13.46
C VAL A 130 6.10 -0.57 -13.74
N PRO A 131 6.13 -1.66 -12.95
CA PRO A 131 7.04 -2.78 -13.23
C PRO A 131 6.86 -3.32 -14.65
N VAL A 132 7.96 -3.49 -15.37
CA VAL A 132 7.95 -4.07 -16.73
C VAL A 132 7.36 -5.47 -16.67
N GLU A 133 7.80 -6.27 -15.69
CA GLU A 133 7.16 -7.55 -15.41
C GLU A 133 6.22 -7.33 -14.23
N LEU A 134 4.92 -7.43 -14.48
CA LEU A 134 3.93 -7.16 -13.45
C LEU A 134 4.06 -8.13 -12.28
N VAL A 135 3.95 -7.58 -11.09
CA VAL A 135 4.00 -8.35 -9.85
C VAL A 135 2.57 -8.51 -9.35
N VAL A 136 2.07 -9.73 -9.38
CA VAL A 136 0.66 -10.03 -9.08
C VAL A 136 0.54 -10.59 -7.68
N VAL A 137 -0.43 -10.09 -6.93
CA VAL A 137 -0.82 -10.68 -5.65
C VAL A 137 -1.71 -11.87 -5.99
N GLU A 138 -1.21 -13.09 -5.79
CA GLU A 138 -1.97 -14.28 -6.11
C GLU A 138 -3.10 -14.48 -5.11
N GLN A 139 -2.80 -14.24 -3.83
CA GLN A 139 -3.78 -14.39 -2.78
C GLN A 139 -3.38 -13.56 -1.56
N ALA A 140 -4.35 -12.89 -0.95
CA ALA A 140 -4.17 -12.24 0.34
C ALA A 140 -5.22 -12.83 1.29
N ARG A 141 -4.78 -13.30 2.45
CA ARG A 141 -5.68 -13.92 3.43
C ARG A 141 -5.18 -13.69 4.84
N ARG A 142 -6.08 -13.80 5.78
CA ARG A 142 -5.71 -13.76 7.20
C ARG A 142 -5.08 -15.09 7.60
N VAL A 143 -4.15 -15.00 8.56
CA VAL A 143 -3.55 -16.17 9.18
C VAL A 143 -4.05 -16.22 10.61
N ASP A 144 -4.64 -17.33 11.00
CA ASP A 144 -5.20 -17.50 12.34
C ASP A 144 -4.11 -17.57 13.40
N GLY A 145 -4.48 -17.17 14.63
CA GLY A 145 -3.61 -17.34 15.79
C GLY A 145 -2.60 -16.22 16.00
N GLU A 146 -2.76 -15.11 15.31
CA GLU A 146 -1.82 -13.98 15.41
C GLU A 146 -2.31 -12.82 16.25
#